data_5c8818e61a955daa9605c7185e91ec0e
#
_entry.id   5c8818e61a955daa9605c7185e91ec0e
#
_cell.length_a   1.000
_cell.length_b   1.000
_cell.length_c   1.000
_cell.angle_alpha   90.00
_cell.angle_beta   90.00
_cell.angle_gamma   90.00
#
_symmetry.space_group_name_H-M   'P 1'
#
loop_
_entity.id
_entity.type
_entity.pdbx_description
1 polymer ?
#
loop_
_entity_poly.entity_id
_entity_poly.type
_entity_poly.pdbx_seq_one_letter_code
_entity_poly.pdbx_strand_id
1 'polypeptide(L)'
;SAARARAGLIIAALTEYAAKRRFTATPEPPAALVSREGPLLFVVQKHAATHLHYDLRLECDGVLLSWAVPKGPSIDPKDKRLAMQTEDHPYDYGMFEGVIPEGYGAGIVMLWDYGTWEPESEDVDAALRKGDLKFRLNGFKLKGSWVIVKTHGYGGAPNSWLLIKHRDDWAGPINITEFAPLSVKTPDADFAEILSGRTPDIWLSNAPAKGGDTGAMYKKIIERALSMSSGTKSDSTKSDAKGTKSTKSTKAETAKPKAKAASKAKAKKK
;
A
#
# COMPACT_ATOMS: atom_id res chain seq x y z
N SER A 1 22.88 -6.60 -29.30
CA SER A 1 22.42 -7.70 -28.47
C SER A 1 21.17 -7.26 -27.68
N ALA A 2 20.29 -8.20 -27.37
CA ALA A 2 19.04 -7.94 -26.64
C ALA A 2 19.29 -7.20 -25.32
N ALA A 3 20.38 -7.48 -24.60
CA ALA A 3 20.75 -6.79 -23.36
C ALA A 3 21.04 -5.28 -23.55
N ARG A 4 21.61 -4.86 -24.68
CA ARG A 4 21.86 -3.44 -25.00
C ARG A 4 20.56 -2.70 -25.36
N ALA A 5 19.66 -3.36 -26.06
CA ALA A 5 18.32 -2.80 -26.37
C ALA A 5 17.49 -2.67 -25.08
N ARG A 6 17.56 -3.64 -24.19
CA ARG A 6 16.92 -3.63 -22.88
C ARG A 6 17.43 -2.50 -21.97
N ALA A 7 18.75 -2.34 -21.85
CA ALA A 7 19.35 -1.24 -21.10
C ALA A 7 18.93 0.14 -21.65
N GLY A 8 18.79 0.29 -22.96
CA GLY A 8 18.30 1.51 -23.60
C GLY A 8 16.83 1.82 -23.29
N LEU A 9 15.97 0.80 -23.23
CA LEU A 9 14.55 0.95 -22.86
C LEU A 9 14.39 1.34 -21.38
N ILE A 10 15.17 0.73 -20.50
CA ILE A 10 15.16 0.99 -19.05
C ILE A 10 15.66 2.40 -18.76
N ILE A 11 16.72 2.86 -19.44
CA ILE A 11 17.19 4.25 -19.33
C ILE A 11 16.11 5.22 -19.80
N ALA A 12 15.35 4.89 -20.85
CA ALA A 12 14.25 5.71 -21.33
C ALA A 12 13.08 5.76 -20.32
N ALA A 13 12.74 4.63 -19.69
CA ALA A 13 11.70 4.54 -18.65
C ALA A 13 12.03 5.40 -17.42
N LEU A 14 13.29 5.36 -16.96
CA LEU A 14 13.75 6.20 -15.84
C LEU A 14 13.98 7.66 -16.24
N THR A 15 14.08 7.99 -17.54
CA THR A 15 14.21 9.37 -18.03
C THR A 15 12.95 10.18 -17.71
N GLU A 16 11.76 9.61 -17.87
CA GLU A 16 10.52 10.27 -17.52
C GLU A 16 10.39 10.48 -15.99
N TYR A 17 10.82 9.48 -15.21
CA TYR A 17 10.94 9.59 -13.77
C TYR A 17 11.94 10.68 -13.37
N ALA A 18 13.13 10.70 -13.98
CA ALA A 18 14.17 11.69 -13.71
C ALA A 18 13.75 13.12 -14.10
N ALA A 19 13.03 13.29 -15.21
CA ALA A 19 12.55 14.59 -15.68
C ALA A 19 11.56 15.26 -14.71
N LYS A 20 10.90 14.47 -13.86
CA LYS A 20 9.94 14.95 -12.87
C LYS A 20 10.58 15.26 -11.50
N ARG A 21 11.94 15.14 -11.34
CA ARG A 21 12.64 15.25 -10.05
C ARG A 21 13.92 16.07 -10.09
N ARG A 22 14.29 16.74 -8.95
CA ARG A 22 15.55 17.49 -8.78
C ARG A 22 16.48 16.72 -7.86
N PHE A 23 17.34 15.88 -8.38
CA PHE A 23 18.32 15.10 -7.62
C PHE A 23 19.37 15.93 -6.87
N THR A 24 19.47 17.25 -7.14
CA THR A 24 20.42 18.16 -6.47
C THR A 24 19.90 18.73 -5.16
N ALA A 25 18.60 18.57 -4.87
CA ALA A 25 17.96 19.17 -3.68
C ALA A 25 17.54 18.12 -2.64
N THR A 26 17.66 16.84 -2.92
CA THR A 26 17.14 15.76 -2.07
C THR A 26 18.10 14.57 -2.01
N PRO A 27 18.16 13.84 -0.89
CA PRO A 27 18.92 12.59 -0.77
C PRO A 27 18.23 11.42 -1.50
N GLU A 28 17.64 11.67 -2.68
CA GLU A 28 17.08 10.60 -3.49
C GLU A 28 18.24 9.75 -4.05
N PRO A 29 18.16 8.41 -3.97
CA PRO A 29 19.10 7.59 -4.69
C PRO A 29 18.98 7.91 -6.18
N PRO A 30 20.11 8.08 -6.89
CA PRO A 30 20.10 8.24 -8.33
C PRO A 30 19.36 7.04 -8.94
N ALA A 31 18.68 7.26 -10.07
CA ALA A 31 18.06 6.20 -10.86
C ALA A 31 19.13 5.21 -11.33
N ALA A 32 19.65 4.41 -10.42
CA ALA A 32 20.64 3.39 -10.68
C ALA A 32 19.94 2.09 -11.00
N LEU A 33 20.30 1.49 -12.13
CA LEU A 33 19.94 0.12 -12.45
C LEU A 33 20.62 -0.79 -11.44
N VAL A 34 19.85 -1.34 -10.54
CA VAL A 34 20.34 -2.35 -9.59
C VAL A 34 20.12 -3.70 -10.25
N SER A 35 21.20 -4.29 -10.80
CA SER A 35 21.17 -5.71 -11.15
C SER A 35 21.12 -6.50 -9.85
N ARG A 36 19.98 -7.14 -9.57
CA ARG A 36 19.81 -8.02 -8.42
C ARG A 36 19.60 -9.45 -8.89
N GLU A 37 20.27 -10.36 -8.20
CA GLU A 37 19.95 -11.77 -8.24
C GLU A 37 19.01 -12.09 -7.07
N GLY A 38 17.95 -12.84 -7.33
CA GLY A 38 17.00 -13.26 -6.30
C GLY A 38 15.55 -13.09 -6.71
N PRO A 39 14.62 -13.35 -5.79
CA PRO A 39 13.20 -13.20 -6.04
C PRO A 39 12.84 -11.75 -6.38
N LEU A 40 11.98 -11.58 -7.39
CA LEU A 40 11.51 -10.26 -7.82
C LEU A 40 10.58 -9.66 -6.76
N LEU A 41 10.77 -8.39 -6.46
CA LEU A 41 9.97 -7.64 -5.49
C LEU A 41 8.63 -7.21 -6.10
N PHE A 42 7.52 -7.35 -5.36
CA PHE A 42 6.35 -6.52 -5.61
C PHE A 42 6.01 -5.69 -4.38
N VAL A 43 5.38 -4.55 -4.61
CA VAL A 43 4.84 -3.70 -3.55
C VAL A 43 3.48 -3.14 -3.94
N VAL A 44 2.67 -2.87 -2.93
CA VAL A 44 1.46 -2.07 -3.07
C VAL A 44 1.53 -0.93 -2.06
N GLN A 45 1.59 0.30 -2.57
CA GLN A 45 1.58 1.50 -1.75
C GLN A 45 0.19 2.12 -1.77
N LYS A 46 -0.45 2.23 -0.60
CA LYS A 46 -1.69 2.98 -0.43
C LYS A 46 -1.33 4.45 -0.33
N HIS A 47 -1.86 5.25 -1.25
CA HIS A 47 -1.43 6.63 -1.43
C HIS A 47 -2.60 7.59 -1.23
N ALA A 48 -2.52 8.37 -0.17
CA ALA A 48 -3.42 9.47 0.13
C ALA A 48 -2.91 10.75 -0.57
N ALA A 49 -3.16 10.85 -1.86
CA ALA A 49 -2.89 12.03 -2.70
C ALA A 49 -4.18 12.84 -2.94
N THR A 50 -4.34 13.47 -4.11
CA THR A 50 -5.60 14.14 -4.50
C THR A 50 -6.81 13.21 -4.36
N HIS A 51 -6.63 11.96 -4.75
CA HIS A 51 -7.58 10.88 -4.54
C HIS A 51 -6.85 9.69 -3.95
N LEU A 52 -7.50 9.00 -3.01
CA LEU A 52 -6.97 7.75 -2.47
C LEU A 52 -6.86 6.72 -3.60
N HIS A 53 -5.71 6.12 -3.75
CA HIS A 53 -5.46 5.02 -4.68
C HIS A 53 -4.39 4.07 -4.12
N TYR A 54 -4.16 2.98 -4.83
CA TYR A 54 -3.15 2.00 -4.49
C TYR A 54 -2.22 1.83 -5.69
N ASP A 55 -0.93 2.02 -5.48
CA ASP A 55 0.09 1.84 -6.51
C ASP A 55 0.62 0.42 -6.44
N LEU A 56 0.27 -0.41 -7.43
CA LEU A 56 0.89 -1.71 -7.65
C LEU A 56 2.20 -1.52 -8.40
N ARG A 57 3.28 -2.08 -7.88
CA ARG A 57 4.61 -2.05 -8.51
C ARG A 57 5.18 -3.44 -8.56
N LEU A 58 5.72 -3.81 -9.72
CA LEU A 58 6.35 -5.09 -10.00
C LEU A 58 7.78 -4.85 -10.46
N GLU A 59 8.75 -5.37 -9.73
CA GLU A 59 10.16 -5.30 -10.12
C GLU A 59 10.39 -6.05 -11.43
N CYS A 60 11.03 -5.39 -12.38
CA CYS A 60 11.49 -5.98 -13.61
C CYS A 60 12.75 -5.27 -14.07
N ASP A 61 13.84 -6.01 -14.30
CA ASP A 61 15.12 -5.46 -14.79
C ASP A 61 15.64 -4.25 -13.99
N GLY A 62 15.45 -4.24 -12.66
CA GLY A 62 15.98 -3.20 -11.76
C GLY A 62 15.14 -1.93 -11.67
N VAL A 63 13.94 -1.93 -12.23
CA VAL A 63 12.93 -0.88 -12.08
C VAL A 63 11.62 -1.47 -11.54
N LEU A 64 10.72 -0.60 -11.10
CA LEU A 64 9.38 -0.96 -10.66
C LEU A 64 8.37 -0.53 -11.73
N LEU A 65 7.88 -1.48 -12.53
CA LEU A 65 6.73 -1.29 -13.40
C LEU A 65 5.53 -0.89 -12.54
N SER A 66 4.81 0.17 -12.89
CA SER A 66 3.88 0.80 -11.95
C SER A 66 2.48 1.05 -12.52
N TRP A 67 1.46 0.77 -11.69
CA TRP A 67 0.05 1.04 -12.01
C TRP A 67 -0.68 1.63 -10.80
N ALA A 68 -1.36 2.74 -10.99
CA ALA A 68 -2.28 3.29 -10.00
C ALA A 68 -3.65 2.60 -10.11
N VAL A 69 -4.13 2.04 -9.00
CA VAL A 69 -5.40 1.31 -8.88
C VAL A 69 -6.37 2.12 -7.99
N PRO A 70 -7.29 2.93 -8.56
CA PRO A 70 -8.08 3.88 -7.79
C PRO A 70 -8.96 3.28 -6.70
N LYS A 71 -9.47 2.06 -6.93
CA LYS A 71 -10.32 1.34 -5.95
C LYS A 71 -9.55 0.29 -5.14
N GLY A 72 -8.22 0.25 -5.30
CA GLY A 72 -7.38 -0.79 -4.73
C GLY A 72 -7.57 -2.18 -5.37
N PRO A 73 -6.69 -3.13 -5.06
CA PRO A 73 -6.80 -4.50 -5.51
C PRO A 73 -8.03 -5.19 -4.91
N SER A 74 -8.55 -6.21 -5.60
CA SER A 74 -9.62 -7.06 -5.09
C SER A 74 -9.23 -8.51 -5.21
N ILE A 75 -9.48 -9.30 -4.17
CA ILE A 75 -9.28 -10.74 -4.18
C ILE A 75 -10.53 -11.50 -4.66
N ASP A 76 -11.63 -10.81 -5.00
CA ASP A 76 -12.77 -11.42 -5.67
C ASP A 76 -12.52 -11.51 -7.19
N PRO A 77 -12.51 -12.72 -7.78
CA PRO A 77 -12.30 -12.90 -9.23
C PRO A 77 -13.38 -12.29 -10.12
N LYS A 78 -14.50 -11.87 -9.56
CA LYS A 78 -15.57 -11.18 -10.30
C LYS A 78 -15.22 -9.71 -10.53
N ASP A 79 -14.34 -9.14 -9.71
CA ASP A 79 -13.96 -7.76 -9.79
C ASP A 79 -12.86 -7.55 -10.84
N LYS A 80 -13.06 -6.51 -11.66
CA LYS A 80 -12.08 -6.02 -12.61
C LYS A 80 -11.68 -4.61 -12.16
N ARG A 81 -10.51 -4.48 -11.54
CA ARG A 81 -10.05 -3.20 -11.01
C ARG A 81 -9.30 -2.42 -12.08
N LEU A 82 -9.78 -1.20 -12.39
CA LEU A 82 -9.03 -0.29 -13.24
C LEU A 82 -7.63 -0.07 -12.65
N ALA A 83 -6.62 -0.19 -13.51
CA ALA A 83 -5.23 0.06 -13.18
C ALA A 83 -4.63 0.96 -14.27
N MET A 84 -4.20 2.15 -13.89
CA MET A 84 -3.64 3.14 -14.80
C MET A 84 -2.12 3.01 -14.78
N GLN A 85 -1.52 2.60 -15.90
CA GLN A 85 -0.07 2.51 -16.00
C GLN A 85 0.52 3.92 -15.84
N THR A 86 1.49 4.02 -14.97
CA THR A 86 2.27 5.23 -14.70
C THR A 86 3.72 5.03 -15.14
N GLU A 87 4.56 6.03 -14.93
CA GLU A 87 6.01 5.89 -15.13
C GLU A 87 6.61 4.83 -14.22
N ASP A 88 7.65 4.17 -14.70
CA ASP A 88 8.43 3.23 -13.90
C ASP A 88 9.18 3.97 -12.79
N HIS A 89 9.34 3.31 -11.65
CA HIS A 89 9.98 3.89 -10.48
C HIS A 89 11.31 3.17 -10.18
N PRO A 90 12.27 3.84 -9.51
CA PRO A 90 13.47 3.19 -9.03
C PRO A 90 13.12 2.11 -7.99
N TYR A 91 13.92 1.07 -7.93
CA TYR A 91 13.76 -0.03 -6.98
C TYR A 91 13.61 0.45 -5.53
N ASP A 92 14.46 1.40 -5.11
CA ASP A 92 14.49 1.90 -3.73
C ASP A 92 13.19 2.61 -3.30
N TYR A 93 12.41 3.11 -4.28
CA TYR A 93 11.09 3.69 -4.00
C TYR A 93 10.08 2.65 -3.51
N GLY A 94 10.29 1.37 -3.80
CA GLY A 94 9.36 0.31 -3.42
C GLY A 94 9.11 0.22 -1.92
N MET A 95 10.14 0.44 -1.11
CA MET A 95 10.04 0.37 0.34
C MET A 95 9.76 1.73 1.00
N PHE A 96 9.45 2.77 0.20
CA PHE A 96 9.11 4.08 0.73
C PHE A 96 7.75 4.07 1.41
N GLU A 97 7.72 4.58 2.64
CA GLU A 97 6.54 4.90 3.44
C GLU A 97 6.80 6.24 4.13
N GLY A 98 5.94 7.23 3.92
CA GLY A 98 6.17 8.57 4.46
C GLY A 98 5.38 9.64 3.73
N VAL A 99 5.93 10.85 3.62
CA VAL A 99 5.27 12.04 3.11
C VAL A 99 5.95 12.57 1.85
N ILE A 100 5.17 12.87 0.85
CA ILE A 100 5.56 13.68 -0.31
C ILE A 100 4.92 15.06 -0.11
N PRO A 101 5.66 16.07 0.37
CA PRO A 101 5.05 17.30 0.86
C PRO A 101 4.46 18.17 -0.24
N GLU A 102 5.01 18.13 -1.44
CA GLU A 102 4.58 18.99 -2.56
C GLU A 102 4.88 18.37 -3.93
N GLY A 103 4.30 18.95 -4.97
CA GLY A 103 4.55 18.55 -6.36
C GLY A 103 3.68 17.38 -6.83
N TYR A 104 4.14 16.73 -7.90
CA TYR A 104 3.45 15.57 -8.46
C TYR A 104 3.51 14.40 -7.47
N GLY A 105 2.34 13.82 -7.17
CA GLY A 105 2.24 12.75 -6.19
C GLY A 105 2.27 13.20 -4.73
N ALA A 106 2.13 14.54 -4.46
CA ALA A 106 2.03 15.03 -3.09
C ALA A 106 0.98 14.27 -2.30
N GLY A 107 1.35 13.79 -1.11
CA GLY A 107 0.49 12.92 -0.32
C GLY A 107 1.22 12.16 0.76
N ILE A 108 0.48 11.26 1.41
CA ILE A 108 1.03 10.31 2.37
C ILE A 108 1.02 8.94 1.73
N VAL A 109 2.17 8.30 1.72
CA VAL A 109 2.39 6.96 1.18
C VAL A 109 2.51 5.97 2.32
N MET A 110 1.71 4.92 2.29
CA MET A 110 1.75 3.79 3.20
C MET A 110 2.17 2.54 2.44
N LEU A 111 3.15 1.81 2.94
CA LEU A 111 3.48 0.48 2.40
C LEU A 111 2.40 -0.51 2.86
N TRP A 112 1.37 -0.68 2.00
CA TRP A 112 0.18 -1.46 2.32
C TRP A 112 0.40 -2.96 2.19
N ASP A 113 1.19 -3.40 1.19
CA ASP A 113 1.62 -4.79 1.00
C ASP A 113 2.96 -4.88 0.29
N TYR A 114 3.73 -5.91 0.53
CA TYR A 114 4.91 -6.26 -0.24
C TYR A 114 5.23 -7.75 -0.14
N GLY A 115 6.11 -8.20 -1.00
CA GLY A 115 6.55 -9.58 -1.06
C GLY A 115 7.26 -9.88 -2.37
N THR A 116 7.15 -11.11 -2.83
CA THR A 116 7.74 -11.54 -4.09
C THR A 116 6.68 -11.79 -5.14
N TRP A 117 7.05 -11.63 -6.41
CA TRP A 117 6.21 -12.00 -7.52
C TRP A 117 6.96 -12.86 -8.53
N GLU A 118 6.22 -13.64 -9.27
CA GLU A 118 6.73 -14.51 -10.30
C GLU A 118 5.88 -14.34 -11.56
N PRO A 119 6.49 -13.95 -12.71
CA PRO A 119 5.76 -13.94 -13.98
C PRO A 119 5.43 -15.38 -14.40
N GLU A 120 4.24 -15.59 -14.96
CA GLU A 120 3.88 -16.88 -15.59
C GLU A 120 4.42 -16.98 -17.03
N SER A 121 5.05 -15.91 -17.54
CA SER A 121 5.69 -15.83 -18.86
C SER A 121 7.20 -15.66 -18.71
N GLU A 122 7.98 -16.35 -19.52
CA GLU A 122 9.44 -16.18 -19.55
C GLU A 122 9.88 -14.80 -20.08
N ASP A 123 9.08 -14.18 -20.93
CA ASP A 123 9.32 -12.84 -21.49
C ASP A 123 8.23 -11.86 -21.02
N VAL A 124 8.55 -11.11 -19.94
CA VAL A 124 7.68 -10.10 -19.36
C VAL A 124 7.42 -8.95 -20.35
N ASP A 125 8.43 -8.54 -21.10
CA ASP A 125 8.31 -7.45 -22.08
C ASP A 125 7.37 -7.83 -23.23
N ALA A 126 7.43 -9.08 -23.70
CA ALA A 126 6.50 -9.57 -24.72
C ALA A 126 5.07 -9.63 -24.16
N ALA A 127 4.88 -10.07 -22.91
CA ALA A 127 3.58 -10.10 -22.25
C ALA A 127 2.99 -8.67 -22.08
N LEU A 128 3.81 -7.70 -21.69
CA LEU A 128 3.41 -6.30 -21.58
C LEU A 128 3.06 -5.68 -22.94
N ARG A 129 3.85 -5.94 -23.98
CA ARG A 129 3.53 -5.49 -25.36
C ARG A 129 2.23 -6.09 -25.88
N LYS A 130 1.98 -7.36 -25.55
CA LYS A 130 0.72 -8.04 -25.87
C LYS A 130 -0.45 -7.47 -25.06
N GLY A 131 -0.17 -6.88 -23.88
CA GLY A 131 -1.17 -6.38 -22.96
C GLY A 131 -1.84 -7.47 -22.12
N ASP A 132 -1.13 -8.54 -21.79
CA ASP A 132 -1.62 -9.67 -21.01
C ASP A 132 -0.46 -10.23 -20.18
N LEU A 133 -0.29 -9.69 -18.97
CA LEU A 133 0.74 -10.16 -18.02
C LEU A 133 0.07 -10.95 -16.89
N LYS A 134 0.34 -12.26 -16.86
CA LYS A 134 -0.07 -13.17 -15.78
C LYS A 134 1.09 -13.38 -14.83
N PHE A 135 0.77 -13.40 -13.53
CA PHE A 135 1.77 -13.49 -12.48
C PHE A 135 1.22 -14.04 -11.18
N ARG A 136 2.11 -14.49 -10.32
CA ARG A 136 1.78 -14.91 -8.95
C ARG A 136 2.36 -13.91 -7.96
N LEU A 137 1.59 -13.61 -6.91
CA LEU A 137 2.03 -12.81 -5.78
C LEU A 137 2.19 -13.70 -4.54
N ASN A 138 3.22 -13.38 -3.74
CA ASN A 138 3.43 -13.96 -2.43
C ASN A 138 3.74 -12.82 -1.44
N GLY A 139 2.70 -12.08 -1.07
CA GLY A 139 2.74 -10.94 -0.15
C GLY A 139 2.22 -11.27 1.24
N PHE A 140 2.17 -10.27 2.08
CA PHE A 140 1.50 -10.36 3.37
C PHE A 140 -0.02 -10.48 3.19
N LYS A 141 -0.59 -9.67 2.29
CA LYS A 141 -2.04 -9.57 2.05
C LYS A 141 -2.47 -10.18 0.73
N LEU A 142 -1.73 -9.90 -0.35
CA LEU A 142 -2.06 -10.39 -1.69
C LEU A 142 -1.24 -11.63 -2.03
N LYS A 143 -1.95 -12.70 -2.39
CA LYS A 143 -1.33 -13.99 -2.71
C LYS A 143 -1.97 -14.62 -3.95
N GLY A 144 -1.27 -15.62 -4.50
CA GLY A 144 -1.77 -16.46 -5.59
C GLY A 144 -1.72 -15.79 -6.97
N SER A 145 -2.53 -16.28 -7.91
CA SER A 145 -2.46 -15.93 -9.32
C SER A 145 -3.30 -14.71 -9.68
N TRP A 146 -2.73 -13.86 -10.51
CA TRP A 146 -3.29 -12.58 -10.97
C TRP A 146 -3.03 -12.38 -12.46
N VAL A 147 -3.79 -11.49 -13.06
CA VAL A 147 -3.49 -10.96 -14.39
C VAL A 147 -3.71 -9.47 -14.44
N ILE A 148 -2.87 -8.78 -15.20
CA ILE A 148 -3.12 -7.40 -15.61
C ILE A 148 -3.26 -7.34 -17.12
N VAL A 149 -4.41 -6.84 -17.61
CA VAL A 149 -4.79 -6.86 -19.02
C VAL A 149 -4.97 -5.44 -19.53
N LYS A 150 -4.29 -5.10 -20.62
CA LYS A 150 -4.43 -3.78 -21.26
C LYS A 150 -5.81 -3.66 -21.89
N THR A 151 -6.48 -2.55 -21.63
CA THR A 151 -7.76 -2.26 -22.27
C THR A 151 -7.53 -1.51 -23.58
N HIS A 152 -8.37 -1.77 -24.57
CA HIS A 152 -8.34 -1.03 -25.84
C HIS A 152 -9.20 0.24 -25.73
N GLY A 153 -8.72 1.22 -24.91
CA GLY A 153 -9.36 2.52 -24.80
C GLY A 153 -10.57 2.60 -23.85
N TYR A 154 -10.62 1.78 -22.81
CA TYR A 154 -11.61 1.97 -21.74
C TYR A 154 -11.46 3.36 -21.12
N GLY A 155 -12.50 4.18 -21.21
CA GLY A 155 -12.45 5.58 -20.78
C GLY A 155 -11.56 6.48 -21.65
N GLY A 156 -11.12 6.06 -22.85
CA GLY A 156 -10.29 6.86 -23.75
C GLY A 156 -8.81 6.98 -23.36
N ALA A 157 -8.35 6.30 -22.30
CA ALA A 157 -6.98 6.40 -21.83
C ALA A 157 -6.11 5.27 -22.39
N PRO A 158 -5.02 5.57 -23.13
CA PRO A 158 -4.16 4.57 -23.79
C PRO A 158 -3.36 3.70 -22.78
N ASN A 159 -3.22 4.18 -21.55
CA ASN A 159 -2.49 3.52 -20.47
C ASN A 159 -3.40 2.79 -19.46
N SER A 160 -4.64 2.50 -19.84
CA SER A 160 -5.58 1.81 -18.96
C SER A 160 -5.46 0.28 -19.07
N TRP A 161 -5.45 -0.36 -17.90
CA TRP A 161 -5.39 -1.80 -17.71
C TRP A 161 -6.45 -2.24 -16.70
N LEU A 162 -6.68 -3.54 -16.60
CA LEU A 162 -7.53 -4.17 -15.60
C LEU A 162 -6.69 -5.14 -14.78
N LEU A 163 -6.65 -4.94 -13.47
CA LEU A 163 -6.10 -5.89 -12.51
C LEU A 163 -7.20 -6.85 -12.06
N ILE A 164 -6.97 -8.15 -12.21
CA ILE A 164 -7.95 -9.20 -11.95
C ILE A 164 -7.29 -10.33 -11.17
N LYS A 165 -7.94 -10.78 -10.10
CA LYS A 165 -7.56 -11.97 -9.35
C LYS A 165 -8.06 -13.22 -10.09
N HIS A 166 -7.20 -14.21 -10.25
CA HIS A 166 -7.63 -15.53 -10.72
C HIS A 166 -8.28 -16.34 -9.58
N ARG A 167 -9.04 -17.36 -9.96
CA ARG A 167 -9.65 -18.30 -9.00
C ARG A 167 -8.58 -19.26 -8.50
N ASP A 168 -8.29 -19.19 -7.22
CA ASP A 168 -7.38 -20.06 -6.47
C ASP A 168 -7.76 -20.06 -4.98
N ASP A 169 -6.97 -20.70 -4.14
CA ASP A 169 -7.22 -20.82 -2.69
C ASP A 169 -7.15 -19.47 -1.95
N TRP A 170 -6.62 -18.42 -2.57
CA TRP A 170 -6.49 -17.07 -2.01
C TRP A 170 -7.59 -16.12 -2.52
N ALA A 171 -8.49 -16.61 -3.35
CA ALA A 171 -9.60 -15.84 -3.89
C ALA A 171 -10.81 -15.87 -2.96
N GLY A 172 -11.52 -14.75 -2.83
CA GLY A 172 -12.74 -14.70 -2.02
C GLY A 172 -13.48 -13.37 -2.13
N PRO A 173 -14.74 -13.31 -1.70
CA PRO A 173 -15.60 -12.13 -1.80
C PRO A 173 -15.35 -11.15 -0.64
N ILE A 174 -14.12 -11.01 -0.17
CA ILE A 174 -13.73 -10.13 0.92
C ILE A 174 -13.15 -8.85 0.33
N ASN A 175 -13.57 -7.69 0.82
CA ASN A 175 -12.91 -6.43 0.53
C ASN A 175 -11.59 -6.35 1.33
N ILE A 176 -10.51 -6.79 0.71
CA ILE A 176 -9.19 -6.87 1.35
C ILE A 176 -8.67 -5.50 1.80
N THR A 177 -9.07 -4.41 1.14
CA THR A 177 -8.64 -3.06 1.48
C THR A 177 -9.30 -2.52 2.75
N GLU A 178 -10.47 -3.03 3.09
CA GLU A 178 -11.18 -2.73 4.35
C GLU A 178 -10.82 -3.74 5.44
N PHE A 179 -10.64 -5.01 5.08
CA PHE A 179 -10.28 -6.07 6.02
C PHE A 179 -8.87 -5.90 6.60
N ALA A 180 -7.90 -5.48 5.78
CA ALA A 180 -6.52 -5.27 6.18
C ALA A 180 -6.02 -3.88 5.74
N PRO A 181 -6.50 -2.77 6.36
CA PRO A 181 -6.27 -1.41 5.86
C PRO A 181 -4.90 -0.83 6.21
N LEU A 182 -4.16 -1.40 7.17
CA LEU A 182 -3.00 -0.79 7.82
C LEU A 182 -1.67 -1.09 7.11
N SER A 183 -0.59 -0.41 7.50
CA SER A 183 0.76 -0.61 7.00
C SER A 183 1.31 -2.01 7.33
N VAL A 184 2.18 -2.52 6.46
CA VAL A 184 3.00 -3.71 6.72
C VAL A 184 4.44 -3.35 7.09
N LYS A 185 4.86 -2.10 6.88
CA LYS A 185 6.19 -1.59 7.25
C LYS A 185 6.20 -1.07 8.69
N THR A 186 5.25 -0.19 9.01
CA THR A 186 5.04 0.29 10.37
C THR A 186 3.85 -0.46 10.96
N PRO A 187 4.08 -1.43 11.84
CA PRO A 187 3.02 -2.32 12.33
C PRO A 187 1.81 -1.55 12.86
N ASP A 188 0.64 -1.93 12.38
CA ASP A 188 -0.67 -1.38 12.77
C ASP A 188 -0.86 0.13 12.51
N ALA A 189 0.05 0.77 11.76
CA ALA A 189 -0.05 2.20 11.48
C ALA A 189 -1.02 2.50 10.34
N ASP A 190 -1.86 3.52 10.55
CA ASP A 190 -2.60 4.21 9.50
C ASP A 190 -1.85 5.48 9.02
N PHE A 191 -2.47 6.25 8.14
CA PHE A 191 -1.88 7.48 7.62
C PHE A 191 -1.60 8.54 8.69
N ALA A 192 -2.42 8.62 9.74
CA ALA A 192 -2.23 9.61 10.80
C ALA A 192 -1.04 9.23 11.69
N GLU A 193 -0.87 7.94 11.95
CA GLU A 193 0.27 7.41 12.70
C GLU A 193 1.57 7.58 11.93
N ILE A 194 1.58 7.31 10.61
CA ILE A 194 2.73 7.56 9.75
C ILE A 194 3.10 9.06 9.77
N LEU A 195 2.10 9.95 9.66
CA LEU A 195 2.32 11.39 9.68
C LEU A 195 2.77 11.92 11.05
N SER A 196 2.27 11.33 12.16
CA SER A 196 2.61 11.73 13.53
C SER A 196 3.96 11.21 14.01
N GLY A 197 4.60 10.31 13.27
CA GLY A 197 5.92 9.80 13.55
C GLY A 197 6.93 10.94 13.74
N ARG A 198 7.91 10.76 14.65
CA ARG A 198 8.87 11.82 15.01
C ARG A 198 9.70 12.32 13.83
N THR A 199 9.93 11.46 12.85
CA THR A 199 10.63 11.77 11.60
C THR A 199 10.04 10.91 10.48
N PRO A 200 8.89 11.33 9.88
CA PRO A 200 8.40 10.61 8.71
C PRO A 200 9.44 10.72 7.59
N ASP A 201 9.63 9.65 6.85
CA ASP A 201 10.43 9.69 5.64
C ASP A 201 9.82 10.72 4.68
N ILE A 202 10.64 11.61 4.13
CA ILE A 202 10.20 12.66 3.22
C ILE A 202 10.74 12.37 1.83
N TRP A 203 9.84 12.31 0.85
CA TRP A 203 10.19 12.19 -0.56
C TRP A 203 9.79 13.45 -1.31
N LEU A 204 10.76 14.18 -1.86
CA LEU A 204 10.48 15.42 -2.57
C LEU A 204 10.30 15.17 -4.08
N SER A 205 9.23 15.72 -4.63
CA SER A 205 8.90 15.66 -6.06
C SER A 205 8.99 17.05 -6.68
N ASN A 206 9.44 17.17 -7.93
CA ASN A 206 9.60 18.44 -8.62
C ASN A 206 8.49 18.79 -9.59
N ALA A 207 7.67 17.81 -9.98
CA ALA A 207 6.58 18.09 -10.88
C ALA A 207 5.48 18.84 -10.11
N PRO A 208 4.90 19.92 -10.65
CA PRO A 208 3.79 20.59 -10.01
C PRO A 208 2.60 19.63 -9.85
N ALA A 209 1.89 19.73 -8.73
CA ALA A 209 0.66 18.95 -8.51
C ALA A 209 -0.36 19.29 -9.62
N LYS A 210 -0.89 18.27 -10.28
CA LYS A 210 -2.04 18.44 -11.17
C LYS A 210 -3.28 18.57 -10.29
N GLY A 211 -3.88 19.75 -10.30
CA GLY A 211 -4.93 20.22 -9.42
C GLY A 211 -5.99 19.19 -9.01
N GLY A 212 -6.42 19.32 -7.79
CA GLY A 212 -7.48 18.56 -7.13
C GLY A 212 -7.57 18.99 -5.68
N ASP A 213 -8.72 18.81 -5.06
CA ASP A 213 -8.91 19.12 -3.64
C ASP A 213 -8.33 18.03 -2.74
N THR A 214 -7.01 18.04 -2.59
CA THR A 214 -6.31 17.23 -1.58
C THR A 214 -6.60 17.73 -0.17
N GLY A 215 -7.08 18.98 -0.04
CA GLY A 215 -7.21 19.67 1.23
C GLY A 215 -8.10 18.97 2.25
N ALA A 216 -9.25 18.45 1.84
CA ALA A 216 -10.23 17.88 2.77
C ALA A 216 -9.77 16.54 3.39
N MET A 217 -9.13 15.69 2.60
CA MET A 217 -8.60 14.41 3.10
C MET A 217 -7.38 14.63 3.98
N TYR A 218 -6.42 15.44 3.54
CA TYR A 218 -5.25 15.83 4.34
C TYR A 218 -5.65 16.47 5.66
N LYS A 219 -6.64 17.37 5.65
CA LYS A 219 -7.10 18.05 6.86
C LYS A 219 -7.51 17.05 7.94
N LYS A 220 -8.31 16.04 7.61
CA LYS A 220 -8.72 14.98 8.56
C LYS A 220 -7.53 14.18 9.09
N ILE A 221 -6.58 13.84 8.21
CA ILE A 221 -5.39 13.07 8.59
C ILE A 221 -4.49 13.92 9.50
N ILE A 222 -4.27 15.20 9.16
CA ILE A 222 -3.48 16.13 9.95
C ILE A 222 -4.13 16.38 11.32
N GLU A 223 -5.45 16.61 11.38
CA GLU A 223 -6.18 16.80 12.64
C GLU A 223 -6.02 15.58 13.57
N ARG A 224 -6.12 14.36 13.01
CA ARG A 224 -5.88 13.13 13.78
C ARG A 224 -4.43 13.02 14.24
N ALA A 225 -3.45 13.27 13.38
CA ALA A 225 -2.03 13.24 13.72
C ALA A 225 -1.69 14.26 14.83
N LEU A 226 -2.23 15.47 14.77
CA LEU A 226 -2.05 16.49 15.79
C LEU A 226 -2.68 16.08 17.13
N SER A 227 -3.85 15.43 17.11
CA SER A 227 -4.47 14.91 18.34
C SER A 227 -3.64 13.81 18.99
N MET A 228 -3.01 12.94 18.20
CA MET A 228 -2.12 11.90 18.68
C MET A 228 -0.83 12.49 19.30
N SER A 229 -0.25 13.49 18.64
CA SER A 229 0.97 14.18 19.14
C SER A 229 0.72 14.96 20.42
N SER A 230 -0.49 15.51 20.63
CA SER A 230 -0.86 16.24 21.84
C SER A 230 -1.18 15.32 23.03
N GLY A 231 -1.69 14.12 22.76
CA GLY A 231 -1.95 13.10 23.79
C GLY A 231 -0.70 12.54 24.45
N THR A 232 0.44 12.56 23.77
CA THR A 232 1.73 12.05 24.30
C THR A 232 2.42 13.04 25.27
N LYS A 233 1.95 14.29 25.35
CA LYS A 233 2.52 15.32 26.25
C LYS A 233 1.91 15.36 27.65
N SER A 234 0.86 14.59 27.94
CA SER A 234 0.15 14.67 29.23
C SER A 234 0.59 13.66 30.29
N ASP A 235 1.54 12.74 29.98
CA ASP A 235 1.88 11.65 30.90
C ASP A 235 3.33 11.67 31.45
N SER A 236 4.04 12.80 31.35
CA SER A 236 5.44 12.88 31.83
C SER A 236 5.70 13.92 32.92
N THR A 237 4.66 14.44 33.63
CA THR A 237 4.90 15.29 34.81
C THR A 237 3.81 15.09 35.86
N LYS A 238 3.91 14.04 36.65
CA LYS A 238 3.46 13.98 38.03
C LYS A 238 4.00 12.70 38.72
N SER A 239 5.22 12.76 39.15
CA SER A 239 5.68 11.99 40.30
C SER A 239 6.23 12.99 41.31
N ASP A 240 5.81 12.78 42.53
CA ASP A 240 6.23 13.32 43.82
C ASP A 240 5.28 14.35 44.48
N ALA A 241 4.47 13.84 45.39
CA ALA A 241 4.58 14.16 46.82
C ALA A 241 3.43 13.58 47.63
N LYS A 242 3.81 12.65 48.55
CA LYS A 242 3.40 12.47 49.94
C LYS A 242 1.93 12.54 50.36
N GLY A 243 1.49 11.48 51.05
CA GLY A 243 0.42 11.59 52.05
C GLY A 243 -0.16 10.24 52.50
N THR A 244 0.46 9.64 53.50
CA THR A 244 -0.05 8.57 54.37
C THR A 244 -1.39 8.87 55.01
N LYS A 245 -2.32 7.90 55.03
CA LYS A 245 -3.08 7.34 56.19
C LYS A 245 -4.29 6.53 55.70
N SER A 246 -4.22 5.21 56.01
CA SER A 246 -4.88 4.53 57.12
C SER A 246 -6.36 4.10 56.93
N THR A 247 -6.48 2.75 56.80
CA THR A 247 -7.53 1.87 57.37
C THR A 247 -9.00 2.08 57.09
N LYS A 248 -9.70 1.11 56.48
CA LYS A 248 -10.53 0.13 57.17
C LYS A 248 -11.22 -0.84 56.19
N SER A 249 -11.12 -2.10 56.58
CA SER A 249 -11.83 -3.30 56.18
C SER A 249 -13.35 -3.14 56.01
N THR A 250 -13.96 -3.87 55.05
CA THR A 250 -14.85 -4.98 55.34
C THR A 250 -15.47 -5.57 54.06
N LYS A 251 -15.35 -6.89 54.01
CA LYS A 251 -16.33 -7.95 53.72
C LYS A 251 -16.72 -8.27 52.29
N ALA A 252 -16.35 -9.48 51.99
CA ALA A 252 -16.76 -10.35 50.89
C ALA A 252 -18.27 -10.60 50.86
N GLU A 253 -18.80 -10.75 49.65
CA GLU A 253 -19.93 -11.67 49.46
C GLU A 253 -19.87 -12.30 48.06
N THR A 254 -19.85 -13.62 48.09
CA THR A 254 -19.83 -14.59 47.02
C THR A 254 -21.23 -14.79 46.46
N ALA A 255 -21.36 -14.88 45.14
CA ALA A 255 -22.47 -15.65 44.57
C ALA A 255 -22.06 -16.27 43.21
N LYS A 256 -22.16 -17.58 43.21
CA LYS A 256 -21.89 -18.53 42.13
C LYS A 256 -23.02 -18.59 41.07
N PRO A 257 -22.77 -19.22 39.92
CA PRO A 257 -23.61 -19.19 38.73
C PRO A 257 -24.70 -20.25 38.70
N LYS A 258 -25.76 -20.02 37.96
CA LYS A 258 -26.74 -21.04 37.57
C LYS A 258 -26.71 -21.31 36.07
N ALA A 259 -26.34 -22.56 35.75
CA ALA A 259 -26.59 -23.23 34.49
C ALA A 259 -28.05 -23.68 34.36
N LYS A 260 -28.63 -23.66 33.17
CA LYS A 260 -29.73 -24.50 32.68
C LYS A 260 -29.56 -24.60 31.17
N ALA A 261 -29.14 -25.71 30.59
CA ALA A 261 -29.82 -26.95 30.27
C ALA A 261 -30.86 -26.81 29.13
N ALA A 262 -30.45 -27.26 28.01
CA ALA A 262 -30.97 -28.14 26.94
C ALA A 262 -32.48 -28.41 26.80
N SER A 263 -32.97 -28.36 25.56
CA SER A 263 -33.88 -29.35 24.95
C SER A 263 -33.91 -29.11 23.43
N LYS A 264 -33.42 -30.04 22.66
CA LYS A 264 -34.00 -31.19 21.96
C LYS A 264 -35.14 -30.87 20.96
N ALA A 265 -34.77 -31.10 19.69
CA ALA A 265 -35.41 -31.92 18.66
C ALA A 265 -36.68 -31.40 17.94
N LYS A 266 -36.63 -31.39 16.61
CA LYS A 266 -37.24 -32.41 15.79
C LYS A 266 -37.04 -32.16 14.28
N ALA A 267 -36.59 -33.17 13.62
CA ALA A 267 -36.62 -33.34 12.16
C ALA A 267 -38.06 -33.42 11.65
N LYS A 268 -38.34 -32.93 10.43
CA LYS A 268 -39.30 -33.57 9.53
C LYS A 268 -38.93 -33.32 8.07
N LYS A 269 -38.85 -34.42 7.35
CA LYS A 269 -38.82 -34.61 5.91
C LYS A 269 -40.00 -33.90 5.23
N LYS A 270 -39.76 -33.28 4.12
CA LYS A 270 -40.31 -33.64 2.82
C LYS A 270 -39.43 -33.06 1.75
#